data_88ffae7230e5f28d66c00dd90102bf51
#
_entry.id   88ffae7230e5f28d66c00dd90102bf51
#
_cell.length_a   1.000
_cell.length_b   1.000
_cell.length_c   1.000
_cell.angle_alpha   90.00
_cell.angle_beta   90.00
_cell.angle_gamma   90.00
#
_symmetry.space_group_name_H-M   'P 1'
#
loop_
_entity.id
_entity.type
_entity.pdbx_description
1 polymer ?
#
loop_
_entity_poly.entity_id
_entity_poly.type
_entity_poly.pdbx_seq_one_letter_code
_entity_poly.pdbx_strand_id
1 'polypeptide(L)' 'MRRADRLFQIVQLLRGRRLTTADDLAQRLEVSMRTVYRDIAALAQQGVPIEGEAGVGYRM' A
#
# COMPACT_ATOMS: atom_id res chain seq x y z
N MET A 1 -4.74 0.17 -14.65
CA MET A 1 -4.71 -0.94 -13.67
C MET A 1 -6.01 -0.95 -12.90
N ARG A 2 -6.62 -2.10 -12.76
CA ARG A 2 -7.86 -2.24 -11.99
C ARG A 2 -7.55 -2.15 -10.50
N ARG A 3 -8.55 -1.71 -9.73
CA ARG A 3 -8.38 -1.58 -8.28
C ARG A 3 -7.92 -2.89 -7.63
N ALA A 4 -8.55 -4.01 -8.00
CA ALA A 4 -8.18 -5.30 -7.43
C ALA A 4 -6.73 -5.66 -7.72
N ASP A 5 -6.27 -5.42 -8.93
CA ASP A 5 -4.88 -5.66 -9.30
C ASP A 5 -3.93 -4.77 -8.51
N ARG A 6 -4.33 -3.52 -8.30
CA ARG A 6 -3.52 -2.58 -7.53
C ARG A 6 -3.40 -3.00 -6.08
N LEU A 7 -4.52 -3.40 -5.46
CA LEU A 7 -4.51 -3.88 -4.09
C LEU A 7 -3.60 -5.10 -3.94
N PHE A 8 -3.68 -6.03 -4.89
CA PHE A 8 -2.82 -7.19 -4.90
C PHE A 8 -1.35 -6.79 -5.00
N GLN A 9 -1.02 -5.85 -5.87
CA GLN A 9 0.35 -5.40 -6.01
C GLN A 9 0.87 -4.71 -4.75
N ILE A 10 0.03 -3.94 -4.07
CA ILE A 10 0.43 -3.33 -2.81
C ILE A 10 0.83 -4.42 -1.80
N VAL A 11 0.00 -5.47 -1.68
CA VAL A 11 0.32 -6.59 -0.80
C VAL A 11 1.65 -7.22 -1.17
N GLN A 12 1.89 -7.45 -2.45
CA GLN A 12 3.14 -8.05 -2.90
C GLN A 12 4.35 -7.18 -2.57
N LEU A 13 4.22 -5.87 -2.74
CA LEU A 13 5.31 -4.96 -2.44
C LEU A 13 5.62 -4.89 -0.94
N LEU A 14 4.59 -4.99 -0.09
CA LEU A 14 4.76 -4.90 1.35
C LEU A 14 5.21 -6.21 1.99
N ARG A 15 4.95 -7.34 1.35
CA ARG A 15 5.29 -8.66 1.89
C ARG A 15 6.77 -8.90 2.09
N GLY A 16 7.60 -8.14 1.43
CA GLY A 16 9.04 -8.29 1.56
C GLY A 16 9.61 -7.82 2.89
N ARG A 17 8.77 -7.42 3.84
CA ARG A 17 9.17 -6.87 5.13
C ARG A 17 9.98 -5.59 5.02
N ARG A 18 9.95 -5.00 3.86
CA ARG A 18 10.67 -3.77 3.59
C ARG A 18 9.73 -2.59 3.84
N LEU A 19 10.20 -1.65 4.63
CA LEU A 19 9.43 -0.45 4.89
C LEU A 19 9.31 0.35 3.58
N THR A 20 8.07 0.54 3.12
CA THR A 20 7.79 1.19 1.86
C THR A 20 6.87 2.39 2.10
N THR A 21 7.27 3.56 1.64
CA THR A 21 6.48 4.78 1.85
C THR A 21 5.31 4.84 0.89
N ALA A 22 4.29 5.63 1.27
CA ALA A 22 3.16 5.87 0.38
C ALA A 22 3.61 6.54 -0.91
N ASP A 23 4.61 7.43 -0.83
CA ASP A 23 5.15 8.09 -2.01
C ASP A 23 5.76 7.07 -2.98
N ASP A 24 6.55 6.14 -2.46
CA ASP A 24 7.15 5.10 -3.27
C ASP A 24 6.09 4.22 -3.93
N LEU A 25 5.06 3.84 -3.17
CA LEU A 25 3.95 3.06 -3.72
C LEU A 25 3.22 3.84 -4.81
N ALA A 26 2.98 5.12 -4.57
CA ALA A 26 2.28 5.97 -5.54
C ALA A 26 3.06 6.03 -6.85
N GLN A 27 4.37 6.19 -6.78
CA GLN A 27 5.20 6.24 -7.97
C GLN A 27 5.21 4.92 -8.72
N ARG A 28 5.37 3.81 -8.01
CA ARG A 28 5.40 2.49 -8.63
C ARG A 28 4.08 2.12 -9.28
N LEU A 29 2.98 2.52 -8.67
CA LEU A 29 1.65 2.17 -9.16
C LEU A 29 1.04 3.24 -10.06
N GLU A 30 1.75 4.35 -10.22
CA GLU A 30 1.31 5.48 -11.06
C GLU A 30 -0.06 6.02 -10.62
N VAL A 31 -0.23 6.18 -9.32
CA VAL A 31 -1.44 6.75 -8.72
C VAL A 31 -1.05 7.83 -7.73
N SER A 32 -2.04 8.57 -7.23
CA SER A 32 -1.79 9.59 -6.22
C SER A 32 -1.56 8.96 -4.85
N MET A 33 -0.90 9.70 -3.96
CA MET A 33 -0.74 9.26 -2.58
C MET A 33 -2.09 9.07 -1.89
N ARG A 34 -3.07 9.91 -2.23
CA ARG A 34 -4.42 9.77 -1.70
C ARG A 34 -5.00 8.39 -2.03
N THR A 35 -4.81 7.94 -3.27
CA THR A 35 -5.27 6.62 -3.67
C THR A 35 -4.56 5.54 -2.89
N VAL A 36 -3.25 5.68 -2.66
CA VAL A 36 -2.49 4.72 -1.87
C VAL A 36 -3.05 4.63 -0.44
N TYR A 37 -3.29 5.76 0.21
CA TYR A 37 -3.83 5.75 1.57
C TYR A 37 -5.21 5.09 1.62
N ARG A 38 -6.06 5.34 0.63
CA ARG A 38 -7.37 4.71 0.56
C ARG A 38 -7.26 3.21 0.37
N ASP A 39 -6.33 2.78 -0.48
CA ASP A 39 -6.13 1.36 -0.74
C ASP A 39 -5.58 0.65 0.50
N ILE A 40 -4.64 1.26 1.21
CA ILE A 40 -4.11 0.68 2.43
C ILE A 40 -5.20 0.54 3.49
N ALA A 41 -6.05 1.57 3.62
CA ALA A 41 -7.17 1.49 4.56
C ALA A 41 -8.14 0.36 4.19
N ALA A 42 -8.42 0.18 2.90
CA ALA A 42 -9.28 -0.90 2.44
C ALA A 42 -8.68 -2.27 2.75
N LEU A 43 -7.39 -2.43 2.53
CA LEU A 43 -6.70 -3.70 2.83
C LEU A 43 -6.73 -3.98 4.33
N ALA A 44 -6.48 -2.97 5.15
CA ALA A 44 -6.52 -3.14 6.60
C ALA A 44 -7.92 -3.56 7.08
N GLN A 45 -8.96 -2.99 6.49
CA GLN A 45 -10.33 -3.38 6.81
C GLN A 45 -10.63 -4.83 6.43
N GLN A 46 -9.96 -5.32 5.42
CA GLN A 46 -10.14 -6.72 5.00
C GLN A 46 -9.31 -7.70 5.81
N GLY A 47 -8.60 -7.20 6.81
CA GLY A 47 -7.82 -8.07 7.70
C GLY A 47 -6.37 -8.28 7.27
N VAL A 48 -5.90 -7.55 6.27
CA VAL A 48 -4.51 -7.63 5.87
C VAL A 48 -3.64 -6.95 6.95
N PRO A 49 -2.64 -7.65 7.51
CA PRO A 49 -1.88 -7.13 8.65
C PRO A 49 -0.81 -6.13 8.21
N ILE A 50 -1.24 -4.95 7.81
CA ILE A 50 -0.34 -3.88 7.42
C ILE A 50 0.04 -3.06 8.64
N GLU A 51 1.34 -2.89 8.85
CA GLU A 51 1.89 -2.06 9.91
C GLU A 51 2.48 -0.79 9.33
N GLY A 52 2.44 0.29 10.11
CA GLY A 52 3.05 1.54 9.72
C GLY A 52 2.10 2.70 9.78
N GLU A 53 2.59 3.85 9.34
CA GLU A 53 1.80 5.07 9.34
C GLU A 53 2.28 6.03 8.25
N ALA A 54 1.40 6.96 7.90
CA ALA A 54 1.70 7.98 6.92
C ALA A 54 2.96 8.77 7.33
N GLY A 55 3.83 9.04 6.36
CA GLY A 55 5.04 9.78 6.62
C GLY A 55 6.23 8.93 7.06
N VAL A 56 5.98 7.73 7.56
CA VAL A 56 7.04 6.81 7.98
C VAL A 56 7.20 5.68 6.97
N GLY A 57 6.11 5.03 6.64
CA GLY A 57 6.12 3.91 5.71
C GLY A 57 5.29 2.75 6.23
N TYR A 58 5.10 1.77 5.35
CA TYR A 58 4.26 0.60 5.61
C TYR A 58 5.02 -0.69 5.33
N ARG A 59 4.60 -1.75 6.00
CA ARG A 59 5.15 -3.09 5.79
C ARG A 59 4.14 -4.13 6.29
N MET A 60 4.41 -5.36 5.96
CA MET A 60 3.64 -6.50 6.47
C MET A 60 4.52 -7.45 7.25
#